data_0e13a7b73a93d78e566a5afab302745b
#
_entry.id   0e13a7b73a93d78e566a5afab302745b
#
_cell.length_a   1.000
_cell.length_b   1.000
_cell.length_c   1.000
_cell.angle_alpha   90.00
_cell.angle_beta   90.00
_cell.angle_gamma   90.00
#
_symmetry.space_group_name_H-M   'P 1'
#
loop_
_entity.id
_entity.type
_entity.pdbx_description
1 polymer ?
#
loop_
_entity_poly.entity_id
_entity_poly.type
_entity_poly.pdbx_seq_one_letter_code
_entity_poly.pdbx_strand_id
1 'polypeptide(L)'
;DFRSDNLICAMGIRFNSGDIMHEVPHVIRDGEKYYGVNEERLGERASHGCIRIQRRRSDQGISMAWLWKNITNQQLDTKLVIWEDVMGRQMAYPSDDTLVYHVPARKGWYHEAETCYNVRSSDEPMQAIPYSDLETDTYRKYKPCTFCVPPLRRADIDEINHAHQVQP
;
A
#
# COMPACT_ATOMS: atom_id res chain seq x y z
N ASP A 1 9.79 -6.10 16.85
CA ASP A 1 10.43 -4.77 16.76
C ASP A 1 11.42 -4.77 15.61
N PHE A 2 11.49 -3.70 14.87
CA PHE A 2 12.56 -3.45 13.91
C PHE A 2 13.25 -2.13 14.27
N ARG A 3 14.50 -1.99 13.83
CA ARG A 3 15.33 -0.86 14.20
C ARG A 3 15.97 -0.24 12.95
N SER A 4 16.04 1.08 12.94
CA SER A 4 16.83 1.85 11.99
C SER A 4 17.50 2.97 12.75
N ASP A 5 18.80 3.06 12.65
CA ASP A 5 19.64 3.93 13.48
C ASP A 5 19.34 3.71 14.97
N ASN A 6 19.01 4.76 15.71
CA ASN A 6 18.61 4.65 17.13
C ASN A 6 17.09 4.57 17.31
N LEU A 7 16.32 4.46 16.22
CA LEU A 7 14.87 4.40 16.27
C LEU A 7 14.38 2.96 16.38
N ILE A 8 13.41 2.74 17.25
CA ILE A 8 12.78 1.44 17.47
C ILE A 8 11.30 1.57 17.15
N CYS A 9 10.79 0.66 16.31
CA CYS A 9 9.37 0.56 15.98
C CYS A 9 8.81 -0.76 16.50
N ALA A 10 7.75 -0.70 17.29
CA ALA A 10 7.22 -1.88 17.97
C ALA A 10 6.45 -2.82 17.05
N MET A 11 5.77 -2.31 16.06
CA MET A 11 4.94 -3.10 15.15
C MET A 11 5.16 -2.58 13.73
N GLY A 12 5.15 -3.49 12.76
CA GLY A 12 5.33 -3.10 11.37
C GLY A 12 4.67 -4.07 10.41
N ILE A 13 3.87 -3.55 9.50
CA ILE A 13 3.20 -4.28 8.42
C ILE A 13 3.88 -3.85 7.12
N ARG A 14 4.55 -4.79 6.47
CA ARG A 14 5.19 -4.53 5.18
C ARG A 14 4.14 -4.49 4.09
N PHE A 15 4.13 -3.42 3.29
CA PHE A 15 3.19 -3.27 2.18
C PHE A 15 3.88 -3.21 0.81
N ASN A 16 5.18 -2.93 0.78
CA ASN A 16 6.00 -3.07 -0.42
C ASN A 16 7.41 -3.60 -0.07
N SER A 17 8.33 -3.65 -1.03
CA SER A 17 9.66 -4.26 -0.85
C SER A 17 10.53 -3.58 0.22
N GLY A 18 10.41 -2.28 0.42
CA GLY A 18 11.23 -1.49 1.33
C GLY A 18 10.44 -0.81 2.44
N ASP A 19 9.16 -0.57 2.21
CA ASP A 19 8.36 0.27 3.07
C ASP A 19 7.42 -0.51 3.97
N ILE A 20 7.24 0.01 5.17
CA ILE A 20 6.39 -0.56 6.20
C ILE A 20 5.47 0.51 6.80
N MET A 21 4.27 0.08 7.11
CA MET A 21 3.37 0.81 7.98
C MET A 21 3.69 0.41 9.41
N HIS A 22 4.04 1.36 10.28
CA HIS A 22 4.54 1.04 11.61
C HIS A 22 4.07 2.04 12.67
N GLU A 23 4.12 1.61 13.92
CA GLU A 23 3.89 2.51 15.06
C GLU A 23 4.91 3.65 15.04
N VAL A 24 4.52 4.81 15.57
CA VAL A 24 5.44 5.92 15.80
C VAL A 24 6.74 5.42 16.41
N PRO A 25 7.91 5.76 15.85
CA PRO A 25 9.19 5.32 16.39
C PRO A 25 9.45 5.91 17.78
N HIS A 26 10.19 5.17 18.57
CA HIS A 26 10.69 5.64 19.87
C HIS A 26 12.19 5.39 20.02
N VAL A 27 12.79 6.07 20.94
CA VAL A 27 14.13 5.79 21.46
C VAL A 27 14.00 5.34 22.91
N ILE A 28 15.05 4.70 23.43
CA ILE A 28 15.14 4.43 24.86
C ILE A 28 15.89 5.58 25.51
N ARG A 29 15.24 6.22 26.47
CA ARG A 29 15.82 7.27 27.31
C ARG A 29 15.60 6.89 28.76
N ASP A 30 16.66 6.82 29.54
CA ASP A 30 16.63 6.43 30.95
C ASP A 30 15.88 5.10 31.23
N GLY A 31 16.01 4.14 30.29
CA GLY A 31 15.34 2.84 30.37
C GLY A 31 13.87 2.83 29.92
N GLU A 32 13.30 3.96 29.56
CA GLU A 32 11.90 4.08 29.12
C GLU A 32 11.77 4.45 27.64
N LYS A 33 10.60 4.11 27.06
CA LYS A 33 10.27 4.47 25.68
C LYS A 33 9.93 5.96 25.59
N TYR A 34 10.70 6.69 24.81
CA TYR A 34 10.46 8.11 24.55
C TYR A 34 10.07 8.32 23.08
N TYR A 35 8.88 8.83 22.85
CA TYR A 35 8.31 9.07 21.52
C TYR A 35 8.51 10.51 21.03
N GLY A 36 8.42 11.49 21.94
CA GLY A 36 8.75 12.90 21.74
C GLY A 36 8.44 13.44 20.35
N VAL A 37 9.43 14.03 19.73
CA VAL A 37 9.36 14.66 18.40
C VAL A 37 8.77 13.74 17.31
N ASN A 38 8.92 12.43 17.42
CA ASN A 38 8.36 11.51 16.42
C ASN A 38 6.83 11.43 16.48
N GLU A 39 6.23 11.59 17.66
CA GLU A 39 4.78 11.61 17.83
C GLU A 39 4.20 12.96 17.38
N GLU A 40 4.91 14.07 17.61
CA GLU A 40 4.53 15.41 17.15
C GLU A 40 4.50 15.53 15.61
N ARG A 41 5.30 14.71 14.93
CA ARG A 41 5.40 14.69 13.46
C ARG A 41 4.42 13.74 12.78
N LEU A 42 3.39 13.25 13.47
CA LEU A 42 2.30 12.51 12.84
C LEU A 42 1.52 13.42 11.87
N GLY A 43 1.23 12.92 10.68
CA GLY A 43 0.59 13.69 9.61
C GLY A 43 1.55 14.43 8.69
N GLU A 44 2.86 14.47 9.02
CA GLU A 44 3.88 15.06 8.17
C GLU A 44 4.58 14.03 7.28
N ARG A 45 5.11 14.48 6.15
CA ARG A 45 6.02 13.70 5.30
C ARG A 45 7.40 13.59 5.97
N ALA A 46 7.55 12.67 6.91
CA ALA A 46 8.71 12.56 7.77
C ALA A 46 9.50 11.25 7.61
N SER A 47 9.30 10.54 6.51
CA SER A 47 10.01 9.29 6.19
C SER A 47 10.40 9.24 4.71
N HIS A 48 11.17 8.23 4.30
CA HIS A 48 11.55 7.98 2.91
C HIS A 48 10.59 7.00 2.19
N GLY A 49 9.44 6.68 2.82
CA GLY A 49 8.44 5.76 2.24
C GLY A 49 7.56 5.11 3.30
N CYS A 50 8.09 4.84 4.49
CA CYS A 50 7.32 4.23 5.58
C CYS A 50 6.16 5.11 6.05
N ILE A 51 5.07 4.49 6.45
CA ILE A 51 3.89 5.16 7.00
C ILE A 51 3.89 5.06 8.52
N ARG A 52 3.87 6.19 9.21
CA ARG A 52 3.79 6.27 10.66
C ARG A 52 2.33 6.29 11.10
N ILE A 53 1.96 5.35 11.96
CA ILE A 53 0.62 5.23 12.51
C ILE A 53 0.65 5.54 13.99
N GLN A 54 -0.35 6.26 14.46
CA GLN A 54 -0.49 6.63 15.87
C GLN A 54 -0.57 5.38 16.77
N ARG A 55 0.03 5.45 17.95
CA ARG A 55 -0.04 4.41 18.98
C ARG A 55 -1.31 4.51 19.84
N ARG A 56 -1.79 5.72 20.08
CA ARG A 56 -3.05 5.95 20.81
C ARG A 56 -4.22 5.68 19.87
N ARG A 57 -5.32 5.22 20.45
CA ARG A 57 -6.55 5.03 19.67
C ARG A 57 -7.12 6.39 19.25
N SER A 58 -7.54 6.48 17.98
CA SER A 58 -8.38 7.59 17.52
C SER A 58 -9.78 7.50 18.12
N ASP A 59 -10.60 8.51 17.87
CA ASP A 59 -12.03 8.50 18.27
C ASP A 59 -12.79 7.31 17.66
N GLN A 60 -12.33 6.81 16.52
CA GLN A 60 -12.86 5.61 15.87
C GLN A 60 -12.23 4.30 16.39
N GLY A 61 -11.40 4.38 17.42
CA GLY A 61 -10.75 3.21 18.04
C GLY A 61 -9.53 2.66 17.28
N ILE A 62 -9.07 3.34 16.21
CA ILE A 62 -7.99 2.86 15.34
C ILE A 62 -6.62 3.30 15.91
N SER A 63 -5.69 2.37 15.92
CA SER A 63 -4.27 2.58 16.25
C SER A 63 -3.41 1.55 15.54
N MET A 64 -2.08 1.68 15.57
CA MET A 64 -1.20 0.65 15.01
C MET A 64 -1.44 -0.73 15.63
N ALA A 65 -1.68 -0.81 16.93
CA ALA A 65 -2.00 -2.08 17.59
C ALA A 65 -3.32 -2.69 17.08
N TRP A 66 -4.31 -1.86 16.79
CA TRP A 66 -5.56 -2.32 16.18
C TRP A 66 -5.34 -2.85 14.78
N LEU A 67 -4.60 -2.12 13.93
CA LEU A 67 -4.25 -2.55 12.57
C LEU A 67 -3.45 -3.86 12.61
N TRP A 68 -2.43 -3.94 13.46
CA TRP A 68 -1.64 -5.15 13.64
C TRP A 68 -2.52 -6.36 13.95
N LYS A 69 -3.40 -6.24 14.93
CA LYS A 69 -4.29 -7.33 15.35
C LYS A 69 -5.25 -7.76 14.25
N ASN A 70 -5.80 -6.82 13.50
CA ASN A 70 -6.86 -7.10 12.53
C ASN A 70 -6.34 -7.47 11.15
N ILE A 71 -5.17 -6.98 10.75
CA ILE A 71 -4.61 -7.25 9.43
C ILE A 71 -3.71 -8.49 9.46
N THR A 72 -2.80 -8.61 10.42
CA THR A 72 -1.81 -9.70 10.42
C THR A 72 -2.39 -11.07 10.78
N ASN A 73 -3.49 -11.10 11.52
CA ASN A 73 -4.16 -12.36 11.91
C ASN A 73 -5.22 -12.83 10.90
N GLN A 74 -5.43 -12.08 9.84
CA GLN A 74 -6.39 -12.43 8.80
C GLN A 74 -5.65 -12.76 7.52
N GLN A 75 -5.89 -13.93 6.97
CA GLN A 75 -5.44 -14.31 5.63
C GLN A 75 -6.30 -13.58 4.57
N LEU A 76 -6.37 -12.25 4.69
CA LEU A 76 -7.22 -11.45 3.84
C LEU A 76 -6.41 -10.81 2.73
N ASP A 77 -7.04 -10.68 1.58
CA ASP A 77 -6.65 -9.78 0.50
C ASP A 77 -6.82 -8.31 0.97
N THR A 78 -6.04 -7.91 1.99
CA THR A 78 -6.06 -6.53 2.49
C THR A 78 -5.36 -5.63 1.48
N LYS A 79 -6.04 -4.58 1.05
CA LYS A 79 -5.50 -3.56 0.15
C LYS A 79 -5.09 -2.34 0.98
N LEU A 80 -3.91 -1.81 0.70
CA LEU A 80 -3.49 -0.48 1.15
C LEU A 80 -3.56 0.46 -0.04
N VAL A 81 -4.38 1.48 0.05
CA VAL A 81 -4.53 2.51 -0.98
C VAL A 81 -4.01 3.83 -0.44
N ILE A 82 -3.07 4.43 -1.15
CA ILE A 82 -2.49 5.73 -0.82
C ILE A 82 -2.66 6.61 -2.05
N TRP A 83 -3.38 7.71 -1.91
CA TRP A 83 -3.54 8.68 -2.99
C TRP A 83 -3.51 10.10 -2.44
N GLU A 84 -3.20 11.04 -3.30
CA GLU A 84 -3.23 12.45 -2.95
C GLU A 84 -4.65 12.98 -3.13
N ASP A 85 -5.36 13.15 -2.01
CA ASP A 85 -6.70 13.71 -1.99
C ASP A 85 -6.64 15.18 -1.57
N VAL A 86 -6.55 16.07 -2.55
CA VAL A 86 -6.45 17.51 -2.27
C VAL A 86 -7.82 18.15 -2.04
N MET A 87 -8.86 17.68 -2.69
CA MET A 87 -10.16 18.37 -2.69
C MET A 87 -11.37 17.46 -2.81
N GLY A 88 -11.26 16.33 -3.42
CA GLY A 88 -12.41 15.62 -3.95
C GLY A 88 -12.72 14.31 -3.29
N ARG A 89 -11.80 13.78 -2.55
CA ARG A 89 -12.02 12.49 -1.88
C ARG A 89 -12.39 11.35 -2.83
N GLN A 90 -11.99 11.50 -4.07
CA GLN A 90 -12.13 10.49 -5.10
C GLN A 90 -10.79 10.17 -5.73
N MET A 91 -10.52 8.88 -5.84
CA MET A 91 -9.38 8.40 -6.61
C MET A 91 -9.71 8.53 -8.10
N ALA A 92 -8.82 9.19 -8.85
CA ALA A 92 -8.96 9.29 -10.30
C ALA A 92 -8.60 7.97 -10.98
N TYR A 93 -9.24 7.70 -12.11
CA TYR A 93 -8.79 6.60 -12.97
C TYR A 93 -7.46 6.94 -13.63
N PRO A 94 -6.57 5.94 -13.80
CA PRO A 94 -5.46 6.09 -14.72
C PRO A 94 -5.92 6.43 -16.13
N SER A 95 -5.05 7.05 -16.91
CA SER A 95 -5.33 7.24 -18.34
C SER A 95 -5.49 5.90 -19.05
N ASP A 96 -6.38 5.80 -20.01
CA ASP A 96 -6.68 4.59 -20.77
C ASP A 96 -5.47 4.00 -21.47
N ASP A 97 -4.54 4.85 -21.88
CA ASP A 97 -3.28 4.54 -22.55
C ASP A 97 -2.12 4.28 -21.58
N THR A 98 -2.33 4.39 -20.28
CA THR A 98 -1.31 4.00 -19.28
C THR A 98 -0.90 2.56 -19.52
N LEU A 99 0.41 2.33 -19.70
CA LEU A 99 0.90 0.98 -19.94
C LEU A 99 0.98 0.17 -18.64
N VAL A 100 0.46 -1.04 -18.70
CA VAL A 100 0.66 -2.08 -17.70
C VAL A 100 1.23 -3.31 -18.39
N TYR A 101 1.86 -4.19 -17.64
CA TYR A 101 2.65 -5.28 -18.22
C TYR A 101 2.16 -6.63 -17.69
N HIS A 102 2.22 -7.67 -18.51
CA HIS A 102 1.95 -9.02 -18.09
C HIS A 102 2.88 -10.03 -18.74
N VAL A 103 3.05 -11.20 -18.14
CA VAL A 103 3.75 -12.33 -18.75
C VAL A 103 2.72 -13.24 -19.42
N PRO A 104 2.75 -13.44 -20.74
CA PRO A 104 1.72 -14.19 -21.47
C PRO A 104 1.49 -15.60 -20.95
N ALA A 105 2.55 -16.31 -20.58
CA ALA A 105 2.45 -17.65 -20.03
C ALA A 105 2.00 -17.69 -18.55
N ARG A 106 2.09 -16.58 -17.83
CA ARG A 106 1.70 -16.48 -16.42
C ARG A 106 0.43 -15.65 -16.28
N LYS A 107 -0.69 -16.22 -16.66
CA LYS A 107 -1.99 -15.55 -16.59
C LYS A 107 -2.37 -15.19 -15.15
N GLY A 108 -3.07 -14.09 -15.01
CA GLY A 108 -3.72 -13.72 -13.75
C GLY A 108 -3.12 -12.54 -13.01
N TRP A 109 -1.98 -12.00 -13.46
CA TRP A 109 -1.35 -10.83 -12.84
C TRP A 109 -0.90 -9.82 -13.89
N TYR A 110 -1.04 -8.54 -13.56
CA TYR A 110 -0.42 -7.44 -14.30
C TYR A 110 0.48 -6.62 -13.39
N HIS A 111 1.43 -5.90 -13.98
CA HIS A 111 2.56 -5.27 -13.32
C HIS A 111 2.70 -3.82 -13.79
N GLU A 112 3.36 -3.00 -12.97
CA GLU A 112 3.64 -1.60 -13.27
C GLU A 112 4.78 -1.45 -14.30
N ALA A 113 5.77 -2.33 -14.25
CA ALA A 113 6.95 -2.23 -15.09
C ALA A 113 7.48 -3.60 -15.53
N GLU A 114 8.19 -3.62 -16.65
CA GLU A 114 8.87 -4.81 -17.19
C GLU A 114 9.91 -5.41 -16.24
N THR A 115 10.40 -4.60 -15.31
CA THR A 115 11.45 -4.98 -14.37
C THR A 115 10.92 -5.45 -13.02
N CYS A 116 9.65 -5.82 -12.94
CA CYS A 116 9.08 -6.28 -11.67
C CYS A 116 9.85 -7.47 -11.10
N TYR A 117 10.26 -7.35 -9.84
CA TYR A 117 11.03 -8.37 -9.14
C TYR A 117 10.36 -9.74 -9.13
N ASN A 118 9.04 -9.81 -9.01
CA ASN A 118 8.29 -11.07 -8.97
C ASN A 118 8.34 -11.88 -10.26
N VAL A 119 8.75 -11.27 -11.36
CA VAL A 119 8.82 -11.92 -12.68
C VAL A 119 10.21 -11.87 -13.31
N ARG A 120 11.20 -11.32 -12.62
CA ARG A 120 12.60 -11.21 -13.11
C ARG A 120 13.23 -12.56 -13.48
N SER A 121 12.71 -13.67 -12.94
CA SER A 121 13.15 -15.03 -13.25
C SER A 121 12.33 -15.69 -14.37
N SER A 122 11.49 -14.91 -15.06
CA SER A 122 10.76 -15.42 -16.23
C SER A 122 11.66 -15.36 -17.46
N ASP A 123 11.76 -16.45 -18.18
CA ASP A 123 12.45 -16.49 -19.47
C ASP A 123 11.63 -15.83 -20.59
N GLU A 124 10.36 -15.51 -20.32
CA GLU A 124 9.50 -14.82 -21.27
C GLU A 124 9.49 -13.31 -21.01
N PRO A 125 9.60 -12.50 -22.08
CA PRO A 125 9.46 -11.06 -21.97
C PRO A 125 8.04 -10.69 -21.57
N MET A 126 7.90 -9.65 -20.77
CA MET A 126 6.60 -9.06 -20.50
C MET A 126 6.07 -8.37 -21.75
N GLN A 127 4.75 -8.39 -21.90
CA GLN A 127 4.02 -7.63 -22.91
C GLN A 127 3.35 -6.42 -22.25
N ALA A 128 3.50 -5.27 -22.88
CA ALA A 128 2.76 -4.07 -22.52
C ALA A 128 1.36 -4.10 -23.11
N ILE A 129 0.38 -3.70 -22.31
CA ILE A 129 -1.00 -3.48 -22.76
C ILE A 129 -1.49 -2.14 -22.20
N PRO A 130 -2.37 -1.42 -22.90
CA PRO A 130 -3.06 -0.27 -22.34
C PRO A 130 -3.89 -0.65 -21.12
N TYR A 131 -3.98 0.25 -20.17
CA TYR A 131 -4.80 0.05 -18.96
C TYR A 131 -6.27 -0.25 -19.30
N SER A 132 -6.81 0.37 -20.34
CA SER A 132 -8.16 0.09 -20.85
C SER A 132 -8.40 -1.38 -21.19
N ASP A 133 -7.37 -2.10 -21.66
CA ASP A 133 -7.48 -3.50 -22.03
C ASP A 133 -7.74 -4.43 -20.84
N LEU A 134 -7.44 -3.97 -19.62
CA LEU A 134 -7.76 -4.73 -18.40
C LEU A 134 -9.27 -5.01 -18.28
N GLU A 135 -10.13 -4.21 -18.89
CA GLU A 135 -11.59 -4.38 -18.85
C GLU A 135 -12.11 -5.37 -19.90
N THR A 136 -11.27 -5.81 -20.83
CA THR A 136 -11.64 -6.80 -21.85
C THR A 136 -11.78 -8.21 -21.26
N ASP A 137 -12.49 -9.08 -21.95
CA ASP A 137 -12.67 -10.48 -21.54
C ASP A 137 -11.35 -11.23 -21.35
N THR A 138 -10.31 -10.85 -22.06
CA THR A 138 -8.98 -11.45 -21.98
C THR A 138 -8.31 -11.16 -20.62
N TYR A 139 -8.41 -9.94 -20.13
CA TYR A 139 -7.66 -9.47 -18.96
C TYR A 139 -8.51 -9.16 -17.74
N ARG A 140 -9.85 -9.19 -17.84
CA ARG A 140 -10.74 -8.82 -16.71
C ARG A 140 -10.52 -9.62 -15.42
N LYS A 141 -9.88 -10.79 -15.49
CA LYS A 141 -9.56 -11.62 -14.32
C LYS A 141 -8.15 -11.39 -13.77
N TYR A 142 -7.37 -10.55 -14.43
CA TYR A 142 -6.02 -10.26 -13.96
C TYR A 142 -6.08 -9.37 -12.72
N LYS A 143 -5.23 -9.68 -11.75
CA LYS A 143 -5.09 -8.94 -10.49
C LYS A 143 -3.85 -8.06 -10.53
N PRO A 144 -3.84 -6.92 -9.85
CA PRO A 144 -2.63 -6.12 -9.69
C PRO A 144 -1.57 -6.90 -8.92
N CYS A 145 -0.33 -6.82 -9.37
CA CYS A 145 0.80 -7.40 -8.65
C CYS A 145 0.97 -6.69 -7.30
N THR A 146 1.03 -7.45 -6.23
CA THR A 146 1.19 -6.92 -4.88
C THR A 146 2.60 -6.42 -4.58
N PHE A 147 3.56 -6.69 -5.46
CA PHE A 147 4.95 -6.28 -5.28
C PHE A 147 5.26 -4.93 -5.94
N CYS A 148 4.96 -4.75 -7.22
CA CYS A 148 5.21 -3.49 -7.94
C CYS A 148 4.02 -2.53 -7.91
N VAL A 149 2.89 -2.97 -7.37
CA VAL A 149 1.71 -2.14 -7.10
C VAL A 149 1.27 -1.32 -8.33
N PRO A 150 0.93 -1.96 -9.46
CA PRO A 150 0.43 -1.25 -10.63
C PRO A 150 -0.89 -0.54 -10.31
N PRO A 151 -1.35 0.37 -11.19
CA PRO A 151 -2.64 1.02 -11.01
C PRO A 151 -3.76 0.02 -10.69
N LEU A 152 -4.63 0.38 -9.77
CA LEU A 152 -5.80 -0.44 -9.40
C LEU A 152 -6.76 -0.55 -10.58
N ARG A 153 -7.55 -1.61 -10.62
CA ARG A 153 -8.64 -1.75 -11.58
C ARG A 153 -9.74 -0.70 -11.33
N ARG A 154 -10.47 -0.34 -12.37
CA ARG A 154 -11.60 0.60 -12.25
C ARG A 154 -12.59 0.17 -11.19
N ALA A 155 -12.96 -1.10 -11.15
CA ALA A 155 -13.88 -1.62 -10.15
C ALA A 155 -13.37 -1.46 -8.71
N ASP A 156 -12.05 -1.63 -8.48
CA ASP A 156 -11.44 -1.40 -7.17
C ASP A 156 -11.46 0.09 -6.79
N ILE A 157 -11.22 0.97 -7.77
CA ILE A 157 -11.28 2.43 -7.59
C ILE A 157 -12.70 2.86 -7.27
N ASP A 158 -13.69 2.32 -7.98
CA ASP A 158 -15.12 2.62 -7.73
C ASP A 158 -15.53 2.20 -6.32
N GLU A 159 -15.12 1.01 -5.88
CA GLU A 159 -15.38 0.52 -4.53
C GLU A 159 -14.80 1.47 -3.47
N ILE A 160 -13.56 1.92 -3.66
CA ILE A 160 -12.88 2.86 -2.76
C ILE A 160 -13.61 4.20 -2.74
N ASN A 161 -13.93 4.75 -3.91
CA ASN A 161 -14.63 6.02 -4.04
C ASN A 161 -16.03 5.96 -3.43
N HIS A 162 -16.74 4.84 -3.62
CA HIS A 162 -18.06 4.63 -3.03
C HIS A 162 -17.98 4.55 -1.50
N ALA A 163 -17.00 3.84 -0.96
CA ALA A 163 -16.81 3.72 0.48
C ALA A 163 -16.55 5.09 1.15
N HIS A 164 -15.91 6.03 0.43
CA HIS A 164 -15.69 7.40 0.91
C HIS A 164 -16.93 8.28 0.88
N GLN A 165 -17.85 8.03 -0.03
CA GLN A 165 -19.11 8.80 -0.13
C GLN A 165 -20.11 8.44 0.98
N VAL A 166 -19.98 7.27 1.57
CA VAL A 166 -20.92 6.72 2.57
C VAL A 166 -20.52 7.07 4.02
N GLN A 167 -19.36 7.69 4.24
CA GLN A 167 -18.98 8.15 5.57
C GLN A 167 -19.57 9.53 5.86
N PRO A 168 -20.42 9.66 6.90
CA PRO A 168 -21.01 10.94 7.31
C PRO A 168 -19.97 11.89 7.86
#